data_1fe7b99e6cb8d0d4fbc7a0ef6552a593
#
_entry.id   1fe7b99e6cb8d0d4fbc7a0ef6552a593
#
_cell.length_a   1.000
_cell.length_b   1.000
_cell.length_c   1.000
_cell.angle_alpha   90.00
_cell.angle_beta   90.00
_cell.angle_gamma   90.00
#
_symmetry.space_group_name_H-M   'P 1'
#
loop_
_entity.id
_entity.type
_entity.pdbx_description
1 polymer ?
#
loop_
_entity_poly.entity_id
_entity_poly.type
_entity_poly.pdbx_seq_one_letter_code
_entity_poly.pdbx_strand_id
1 'polypeptide(L)'
;MTRTKGFAAPSAALIALLALTGCQGQQSANGAGSPSQSTAPHGYVEGAEEADEPQLRLAVSDAKTGAVSVVDLLTEDVVEKVEGSPSTTLSGADSRYLYLGDGEAGTVTAVDTGAWTVDHGDHRHYYKAEPKTIGQIDGVDPAHVASGSTEVAFFFDGEGRAKIYDRSALGDGELNQLGTVKPGPHHGVTVPFEDHFVSTVPGESPDDLPSKLTVFDEKGAATPIDDDCPEIHGAGVTRDGLAFACAEGVIAVDEDFDADVLPYPKGADGARAWSIEAGRDLAAVPFEGQGIGLLDATSGKWSFADTEAEVVSAGVAPDDSAVIALDEDGTVYSIAPEDGSVLTKKKIVEPAEAEGEGHGGGPSVAVDSERTYVSDPSTGTVFELDPADGLREARSFDIGGAPASLAVTGR
;
A
#
# COMPACT_ATOMS: atom_id res chain seq x y z
N MET A 1 61.54 -16.84 -12.51
CA MET A 1 61.50 -17.97 -13.46
C MET A 1 60.16 -17.83 -14.21
N THR A 2 60.16 -17.02 -15.30
CA THR A 2 60.28 -17.40 -16.71
C THR A 2 59.33 -18.55 -17.10
N ARG A 3 58.29 -18.31 -17.90
CA ARG A 3 58.26 -18.10 -19.33
C ARG A 3 56.92 -17.76 -19.91
N THR A 4 56.89 -16.71 -20.68
CA THR A 4 56.00 -16.30 -21.79
C THR A 4 55.95 -17.33 -22.95
N LYS A 5 54.79 -17.29 -23.69
CA LYS A 5 54.62 -17.44 -25.16
C LYS A 5 53.12 -17.45 -25.41
N GLY A 6 52.36 -16.62 -26.13
CA GLY A 6 52.63 -15.83 -27.32
C GLY A 6 52.47 -16.64 -28.59
N PHE A 7 51.28 -16.55 -29.28
CA PHE A 7 51.21 -16.63 -30.74
C PHE A 7 49.90 -16.04 -31.30
N ALA A 8 50.08 -15.32 -32.39
CA ALA A 8 49.18 -14.44 -33.08
C ALA A 8 48.39 -15.12 -34.24
N ALA A 9 47.42 -14.35 -34.75
CA ALA A 9 46.48 -14.52 -35.84
C ALA A 9 47.07 -15.06 -37.20
N PRO A 10 46.30 -15.34 -38.26
CA PRO A 10 45.62 -14.28 -39.00
C PRO A 10 44.29 -14.62 -39.73
N SER A 11 43.64 -13.55 -40.11
CA SER A 11 42.66 -13.23 -41.12
C SER A 11 42.44 -14.17 -42.33
N ALA A 12 41.15 -14.30 -42.78
CA ALA A 12 40.80 -14.32 -44.20
C ALA A 12 39.37 -13.86 -44.44
N ALA A 13 39.25 -12.79 -45.16
CA ALA A 13 38.01 -12.25 -45.75
C ALA A 13 37.63 -13.07 -46.98
N LEU A 14 36.33 -13.31 -47.19
CA LEU A 14 35.81 -13.66 -48.52
C LEU A 14 34.51 -12.94 -48.77
N ILE A 15 34.59 -12.04 -49.74
CA ILE A 15 33.47 -11.32 -50.39
C ILE A 15 32.91 -12.23 -51.51
N ALA A 16 31.60 -12.41 -51.57
CA ALA A 16 30.93 -12.88 -52.75
C ALA A 16 29.62 -12.10 -52.96
N LEU A 17 29.64 -11.23 -53.95
CA LEU A 17 28.45 -10.66 -54.63
C LEU A 17 27.89 -11.68 -55.64
N LEU A 18 26.53 -11.77 -55.74
CA LEU A 18 25.80 -12.15 -56.95
C LEU A 18 24.33 -11.87 -56.69
N ALA A 19 23.80 -10.82 -57.27
CA ALA A 19 23.08 -10.65 -58.54
C ALA A 19 21.59 -11.12 -58.50
N LEU A 20 20.75 -10.12 -58.74
CA LEU A 20 19.28 -10.15 -58.95
C LEU A 20 18.85 -11.07 -60.11
N THR A 21 17.75 -11.79 -59.94
CA THR A 21 16.76 -12.01 -60.99
C THR A 21 15.38 -12.09 -60.37
N GLY A 22 14.47 -11.25 -60.81
CA GLY A 22 13.06 -11.26 -60.48
C GLY A 22 12.29 -12.32 -61.26
N CYS A 23 11.20 -12.78 -60.65
CA CYS A 23 10.02 -13.31 -61.36
C CYS A 23 8.77 -12.99 -60.61
N GLN A 24 7.86 -12.30 -61.26
CA GLN A 24 6.44 -12.10 -60.87
C GLN A 24 5.69 -13.42 -60.96
N GLY A 25 4.76 -13.65 -60.06
CA GLY A 25 3.80 -14.75 -60.18
C GLY A 25 2.84 -14.86 -59.00
N GLN A 26 1.71 -14.18 -59.14
CA GLN A 26 0.35 -14.61 -58.80
C GLN A 26 -0.10 -14.89 -57.36
N GLN A 27 -1.12 -14.15 -56.99
CA GLN A 27 -2.00 -14.19 -55.81
C GLN A 27 -2.53 -15.59 -55.47
N SER A 28 -2.53 -15.91 -54.19
CA SER A 28 -3.60 -16.67 -53.56
C SER A 28 -3.81 -16.15 -52.16
N ALA A 29 -4.97 -15.58 -51.95
CA ALA A 29 -5.48 -15.15 -50.67
C ALA A 29 -5.74 -16.36 -49.76
N ASN A 30 -5.14 -16.38 -48.59
CA ASN A 30 -5.75 -17.00 -47.40
C ASN A 30 -5.31 -16.15 -46.22
N GLY A 31 -6.26 -15.34 -45.76
CA GLY A 31 -6.12 -14.56 -44.52
C GLY A 31 -6.13 -15.48 -43.30
N ALA A 32 -4.97 -15.61 -42.68
CA ALA A 32 -4.91 -15.83 -41.27
C ALA A 32 -4.50 -14.47 -40.67
N GLY A 33 -5.46 -13.75 -40.09
CA GLY A 33 -5.19 -12.53 -39.35
C GLY A 33 -4.20 -12.85 -38.23
N SER A 34 -2.99 -12.33 -38.33
CA SER A 34 -2.16 -12.15 -37.16
C SER A 34 -2.95 -11.29 -36.16
N PRO A 35 -3.00 -11.60 -34.90
CA PRO A 35 -3.55 -10.70 -33.92
C PRO A 35 -2.80 -9.37 -34.08
N SER A 36 -3.54 -8.29 -34.30
CA SER A 36 -3.04 -6.94 -34.27
C SER A 36 -2.45 -6.78 -32.87
N GLN A 37 -1.13 -6.71 -32.76
CA GLN A 37 -0.52 -6.26 -31.50
C GLN A 37 -1.08 -4.86 -31.25
N SER A 38 -1.76 -4.70 -30.14
CA SER A 38 -2.16 -3.41 -29.64
C SER A 38 -0.93 -2.51 -29.62
N THR A 39 -0.99 -1.39 -30.32
CA THR A 39 0.07 -0.37 -30.33
C THR A 39 -0.08 0.58 -29.14
N ALA A 40 -1.00 0.28 -28.21
CA ALA A 40 -1.13 1.05 -26.98
C ALA A 40 0.11 0.89 -26.12
N PRO A 41 0.60 1.96 -25.48
CA PRO A 41 1.69 1.89 -24.50
C PRO A 41 1.39 0.89 -23.38
N HIS A 42 2.41 0.28 -22.85
CA HIS A 42 2.27 -0.69 -21.77
C HIS A 42 1.63 -0.03 -20.52
N GLY A 43 0.60 -0.65 -19.95
CA GLY A 43 -0.16 -0.09 -18.82
C GLY A 43 -1.25 0.91 -19.21
N TYR A 44 -1.44 1.19 -20.52
CA TYR A 44 -2.54 2.02 -20.99
C TYR A 44 -3.89 1.34 -20.76
N VAL A 45 -4.83 2.11 -20.25
CA VAL A 45 -6.26 1.74 -20.14
C VAL A 45 -7.07 2.66 -21.06
N GLU A 46 -8.14 2.16 -21.64
CA GLU A 46 -8.98 2.96 -22.55
C GLU A 46 -9.51 4.23 -21.86
N GLY A 47 -9.28 5.37 -22.50
CA GLY A 47 -9.64 6.69 -21.96
C GLY A 47 -8.56 7.35 -21.10
N ALA A 48 -7.42 6.70 -20.86
CA ALA A 48 -6.30 7.32 -20.15
C ALA A 48 -5.47 8.22 -21.07
N GLU A 49 -4.87 9.24 -20.48
CA GLU A 49 -3.89 10.13 -21.08
C GLU A 49 -2.52 9.84 -20.44
N GLU A 50 -1.49 9.65 -21.26
CA GLU A 50 -0.11 9.56 -20.77
C GLU A 50 0.42 10.95 -20.48
N ALA A 51 1.06 11.12 -19.31
CA ALA A 51 1.60 12.38 -18.82
C ALA A 51 3.14 12.33 -18.73
N ASP A 52 3.78 13.50 -18.74
CA ASP A 52 5.23 13.61 -18.66
C ASP A 52 5.79 13.53 -17.22
N GLU A 53 4.92 13.59 -16.22
CA GLU A 53 5.27 13.63 -14.80
C GLU A 53 4.26 12.85 -13.93
N PRO A 54 4.60 12.46 -12.68
CA PRO A 54 3.70 11.76 -11.77
C PRO A 54 2.38 12.51 -11.57
N GLN A 55 1.27 11.78 -11.59
CA GLN A 55 -0.09 12.30 -11.43
C GLN A 55 -0.64 11.91 -10.05
N LEU A 56 -0.02 12.44 -8.98
CA LEU A 56 -0.40 12.07 -7.61
C LEU A 56 -1.79 12.59 -7.25
N ARG A 57 -2.53 11.78 -6.53
CA ARG A 57 -3.84 12.08 -5.94
C ARG A 57 -3.78 11.89 -4.43
N LEU A 58 -4.44 12.78 -3.70
CA LEU A 58 -4.62 12.65 -2.26
C LEU A 58 -6.09 12.32 -1.97
N ALA A 59 -6.32 11.15 -1.41
CA ALA A 59 -7.62 10.80 -0.84
C ALA A 59 -7.71 11.34 0.59
N VAL A 60 -8.82 11.99 0.90
CA VAL A 60 -9.09 12.60 2.21
C VAL A 60 -10.47 12.16 2.68
N SER A 61 -10.55 11.39 3.76
CA SER A 61 -11.81 11.01 4.38
C SER A 61 -12.30 12.11 5.32
N ASP A 62 -13.60 12.25 5.43
CA ASP A 62 -14.26 13.15 6.40
C ASP A 62 -14.81 12.33 7.57
N ALA A 63 -14.29 12.55 8.78
CA ALA A 63 -14.64 11.80 9.97
C ALA A 63 -16.13 11.88 10.37
N LYS A 64 -16.84 12.93 9.95
CA LYS A 64 -18.25 13.14 10.34
C LYS A 64 -19.23 12.54 9.36
N THR A 65 -18.87 12.51 8.09
CA THR A 65 -19.79 12.09 7.02
C THR A 65 -19.38 10.79 6.35
N GLY A 66 -18.12 10.34 6.55
CA GLY A 66 -17.51 9.22 5.84
C GLY A 66 -17.31 9.46 4.35
N ALA A 67 -17.59 10.66 3.84
CA ALA A 67 -17.30 11.01 2.46
C ALA A 67 -15.80 11.06 2.22
N VAL A 68 -15.36 10.67 1.01
CA VAL A 68 -13.95 10.72 0.62
C VAL A 68 -13.79 11.64 -0.57
N SER A 69 -12.94 12.65 -0.43
CA SER A 69 -12.54 13.56 -1.50
C SER A 69 -11.22 13.11 -2.11
N VAL A 70 -11.13 13.08 -3.43
CA VAL A 70 -9.88 12.83 -4.18
C VAL A 70 -9.41 14.15 -4.74
N VAL A 71 -8.23 14.60 -4.29
CA VAL A 71 -7.60 15.86 -4.69
C VAL A 71 -6.49 15.58 -5.69
N ASP A 72 -6.49 16.29 -6.80
CA ASP A 72 -5.37 16.29 -7.74
C ASP A 72 -4.27 17.20 -7.19
N LEU A 73 -3.10 16.62 -6.90
CA LEU A 73 -2.00 17.36 -6.27
C LEU A 73 -1.27 18.31 -7.21
N LEU A 74 -1.51 18.25 -8.53
CA LEU A 74 -0.95 19.21 -9.49
C LEU A 74 -1.86 20.43 -9.66
N THR A 75 -3.18 20.23 -9.70
CA THR A 75 -4.13 21.34 -9.92
C THR A 75 -4.76 21.86 -8.63
N GLU A 76 -4.66 21.11 -7.53
CA GLU A 76 -5.27 21.37 -6.21
C GLU A 76 -6.81 21.29 -6.23
N ASP A 77 -7.39 20.76 -7.31
CA ASP A 77 -8.83 20.58 -7.44
C ASP A 77 -9.29 19.27 -6.80
N VAL A 78 -10.47 19.26 -6.17
CA VAL A 78 -11.18 18.03 -5.84
C VAL A 78 -11.76 17.47 -7.15
N VAL A 79 -11.20 16.35 -7.62
CA VAL A 79 -11.56 15.73 -8.91
C VAL A 79 -12.64 14.67 -8.77
N GLU A 80 -12.85 14.15 -7.56
CA GLU A 80 -13.90 13.19 -7.25
C GLU A 80 -14.33 13.35 -5.79
N LYS A 81 -15.59 13.11 -5.53
CA LYS A 81 -16.13 13.00 -4.17
C LYS A 81 -17.05 11.80 -4.08
N VAL A 82 -16.63 10.82 -3.29
CA VAL A 82 -17.42 9.63 -3.01
C VAL A 82 -18.22 9.89 -1.73
N GLU A 83 -19.54 9.86 -1.84
CA GLU A 83 -20.41 9.99 -0.67
C GLU A 83 -20.29 8.75 0.20
N GLY A 84 -20.32 8.95 1.52
CA GLY A 84 -20.27 7.92 2.54
C GLY A 84 -21.35 8.06 3.58
N SER A 85 -21.27 7.26 4.61
CA SER A 85 -22.05 7.36 5.84
C SER A 85 -21.08 7.55 7.02
N PRO A 86 -21.52 7.94 8.21
CA PRO A 86 -20.63 8.05 9.38
C PRO A 86 -19.91 6.74 9.76
N SER A 87 -20.37 5.59 9.24
CA SER A 87 -19.73 4.28 9.39
C SER A 87 -18.75 3.94 8.25
N THR A 88 -18.59 4.82 7.26
CA THR A 88 -17.65 4.61 6.16
C THR A 88 -16.24 4.99 6.61
N THR A 89 -15.30 4.08 6.40
CA THR A 89 -13.87 4.25 6.67
C THR A 89 -13.04 4.00 5.42
N LEU A 90 -11.87 4.61 5.33
CA LEU A 90 -10.86 4.26 4.34
C LEU A 90 -10.17 2.96 4.80
N SER A 91 -10.74 1.80 4.43
CA SER A 91 -10.30 0.48 4.88
C SER A 91 -9.04 -0.03 4.19
N GLY A 92 -8.59 0.63 3.14
CA GLY A 92 -7.36 0.33 2.43
C GLY A 92 -7.16 1.23 1.23
N ALA A 93 -5.91 1.31 0.81
CA ALA A 93 -5.52 1.99 -0.42
C ALA A 93 -4.30 1.29 -1.01
N ASP A 94 -4.14 1.39 -2.32
CA ASP A 94 -2.91 1.00 -2.99
C ASP A 94 -2.41 2.14 -3.91
N SER A 95 -1.49 1.85 -4.79
CA SER A 95 -0.92 2.86 -5.68
C SER A 95 -1.94 3.53 -6.62
N ARG A 96 -3.15 2.96 -6.81
CA ARG A 96 -4.18 3.47 -7.71
C ARG A 96 -5.58 3.50 -7.11
N TYR A 97 -5.93 2.50 -6.28
CA TYR A 97 -7.30 2.27 -5.85
C TYR A 97 -7.50 2.63 -4.37
N LEU A 98 -8.73 3.00 -4.04
CA LEU A 98 -9.20 3.20 -2.67
C LEU A 98 -10.31 2.19 -2.38
N TYR A 99 -10.37 1.74 -1.14
CA TYR A 99 -11.36 0.78 -0.66
C TYR A 99 -12.05 1.36 0.58
N LEU A 100 -13.34 1.64 0.45
CA LEU A 100 -14.13 2.31 1.47
C LEU A 100 -15.09 1.30 2.10
N GLY A 101 -14.82 0.89 3.33
CA GLY A 101 -15.67 -0.02 4.09
C GLY A 101 -16.80 0.72 4.78
N ASP A 102 -18.02 0.23 4.69
CA ASP A 102 -19.17 0.72 5.43
C ASP A 102 -19.76 -0.40 6.29
N GLY A 103 -19.51 -0.32 7.61
CA GLY A 103 -19.93 -1.35 8.57
C GLY A 103 -21.45 -1.47 8.71
N GLU A 104 -22.19 -0.37 8.60
CA GLU A 104 -23.66 -0.40 8.69
C GLU A 104 -24.29 -0.96 7.40
N ALA A 105 -23.75 -0.57 6.24
CA ALA A 105 -24.22 -1.07 4.96
C ALA A 105 -23.75 -2.49 4.66
N GLY A 106 -22.67 -2.95 5.30
CA GLY A 106 -22.06 -4.24 5.01
C GLY A 106 -21.43 -4.28 3.62
N THR A 107 -20.75 -3.23 3.21
CA THR A 107 -20.18 -3.11 1.87
C THR A 107 -18.76 -2.56 1.88
N VAL A 108 -17.96 -2.91 0.88
CA VAL A 108 -16.74 -2.19 0.52
C VAL A 108 -16.90 -1.59 -0.86
N THR A 109 -16.76 -0.28 -0.99
CA THR A 109 -16.77 0.42 -2.27
C THR A 109 -15.35 0.52 -2.81
N ALA A 110 -15.11 0.02 -4.03
CA ALA A 110 -13.85 0.17 -4.74
C ALA A 110 -13.88 1.40 -5.65
N VAL A 111 -12.86 2.23 -5.58
CA VAL A 111 -12.72 3.49 -6.33
C VAL A 111 -11.39 3.50 -7.07
N ASP A 112 -11.42 3.76 -8.37
CA ASP A 112 -10.25 4.08 -9.17
C ASP A 112 -10.02 5.59 -9.10
N THR A 113 -8.88 6.01 -8.56
CA THR A 113 -8.54 7.43 -8.45
C THR A 113 -8.18 8.08 -9.79
N GLY A 114 -8.07 7.28 -10.85
CA GLY A 114 -7.76 7.76 -12.19
C GLY A 114 -6.32 8.20 -12.39
N ALA A 115 -5.40 7.79 -11.53
CA ALA A 115 -3.98 8.09 -11.68
C ALA A 115 -3.13 6.87 -11.33
N TRP A 116 -2.10 6.57 -12.13
CA TRP A 116 -1.17 5.47 -11.86
C TRP A 116 0.15 5.63 -12.58
N THR A 117 1.17 4.99 -12.04
CA THR A 117 2.51 4.89 -12.61
C THR A 117 2.80 3.45 -13.02
N VAL A 118 3.42 3.26 -14.17
CA VAL A 118 3.98 1.98 -14.59
C VAL A 118 5.50 2.10 -14.58
N ASP A 119 6.15 1.38 -13.68
CA ASP A 119 7.62 1.38 -13.52
C ASP A 119 8.24 0.19 -14.27
N HIS A 120 9.14 0.46 -15.19
CA HIS A 120 9.91 -0.53 -15.92
C HIS A 120 11.34 -0.69 -15.38
N GLY A 121 11.65 -0.04 -14.26
CA GLY A 121 12.95 -0.05 -13.62
C GLY A 121 13.95 0.95 -14.23
N ASP A 122 14.00 1.08 -15.54
CA ASP A 122 14.85 2.04 -16.25
C ASP A 122 14.11 3.30 -16.71
N HIS A 123 12.78 3.27 -16.77
CA HIS A 123 11.91 4.41 -17.04
C HIS A 123 10.50 4.18 -16.50
N ARG A 124 9.70 5.25 -16.42
CA ARG A 124 8.34 5.23 -15.92
C ARG A 124 7.38 5.84 -16.93
N HIS A 125 6.15 5.33 -16.94
CA HIS A 125 5.01 5.93 -17.64
C HIS A 125 4.00 6.40 -16.60
N TYR A 126 3.49 7.59 -16.77
CA TYR A 126 2.50 8.19 -15.89
C TYR A 126 1.20 8.34 -16.64
N TYR A 127 0.11 7.93 -16.04
CA TYR A 127 -1.21 7.97 -16.65
C TYR A 127 -2.20 8.69 -15.77
N LYS A 128 -3.12 9.41 -16.41
CA LYS A 128 -4.29 9.98 -15.77
C LYS A 128 -5.55 9.67 -16.57
N ALA A 129 -6.66 9.50 -15.84
CA ALA A 129 -8.01 9.33 -16.34
C ALA A 129 -8.98 10.00 -15.38
N GLU A 130 -10.26 10.06 -15.74
CA GLU A 130 -11.30 10.48 -14.82
C GLU A 130 -11.42 9.45 -13.67
N PRO A 131 -11.43 9.89 -12.40
CA PRO A 131 -11.71 9.01 -11.28
C PRO A 131 -13.12 8.39 -11.42
N LYS A 132 -13.30 7.18 -10.88
CA LYS A 132 -14.60 6.51 -10.95
C LYS A 132 -14.80 5.54 -9.79
N THR A 133 -16.03 5.43 -9.31
CA THR A 133 -16.44 4.29 -8.50
C THR A 133 -16.57 3.06 -9.40
N ILE A 134 -15.83 1.98 -9.08
CA ILE A 134 -15.84 0.72 -9.82
C ILE A 134 -17.09 -0.08 -9.46
N GLY A 135 -17.38 -0.20 -8.15
CA GLY A 135 -18.54 -0.92 -7.65
C GLY A 135 -18.45 -1.19 -6.16
N GLN A 136 -19.38 -2.02 -5.68
CA GLN A 136 -19.48 -2.43 -4.28
C GLN A 136 -19.37 -3.94 -4.13
N ILE A 137 -18.73 -4.35 -3.04
CA ILE A 137 -18.55 -5.74 -2.64
C ILE A 137 -19.31 -5.94 -1.34
N ASP A 138 -20.40 -6.71 -1.38
CA ASP A 138 -21.25 -6.97 -0.22
C ASP A 138 -20.61 -7.96 0.75
N GLY A 139 -20.88 -7.84 2.04
CA GLY A 139 -20.45 -8.76 3.09
C GLY A 139 -20.92 -8.32 4.47
N VAL A 140 -20.57 -9.06 5.50
CA VAL A 140 -20.96 -8.75 6.89
C VAL A 140 -19.73 -8.31 7.65
N ASP A 141 -19.77 -7.13 8.26
CA ASP A 141 -18.69 -6.50 9.00
C ASP A 141 -17.41 -6.42 8.18
N PRO A 142 -17.38 -5.54 7.14
CA PRO A 142 -16.16 -5.30 6.37
C PRO A 142 -15.05 -4.74 7.26
N ALA A 143 -13.88 -5.34 7.20
CA ALA A 143 -12.74 -4.99 8.02
C ALA A 143 -11.54 -4.57 7.14
N HIS A 144 -10.51 -5.40 7.09
CA HIS A 144 -9.28 -5.07 6.40
C HIS A 144 -9.32 -5.39 4.91
N VAL A 145 -8.70 -4.52 4.12
CA VAL A 145 -8.45 -4.75 2.70
C VAL A 145 -6.95 -4.72 2.47
N ALA A 146 -6.43 -5.75 1.82
CA ALA A 146 -5.02 -5.84 1.48
C ALA A 146 -4.85 -6.11 -0.02
N SER A 147 -3.98 -5.32 -0.65
CA SER A 147 -3.63 -5.46 -2.06
C SER A 147 -2.29 -6.16 -2.21
N GLY A 148 -2.26 -7.20 -3.04
CA GLY A 148 -1.04 -7.78 -3.59
C GLY A 148 -0.70 -7.20 -4.97
N SER A 149 0.19 -7.84 -5.68
CA SER A 149 0.59 -7.44 -7.02
C SER A 149 -0.51 -7.65 -8.06
N THR A 150 -1.26 -8.75 -7.95
CA THR A 150 -2.26 -9.22 -8.92
C THR A 150 -3.66 -9.37 -8.33
N GLU A 151 -3.79 -9.50 -7.01
CA GLU A 151 -5.06 -9.68 -6.32
C GLU A 151 -5.28 -8.64 -5.22
N VAL A 152 -6.55 -8.48 -4.85
CA VAL A 152 -6.99 -7.73 -3.67
C VAL A 152 -7.87 -8.65 -2.82
N ALA A 153 -7.60 -8.69 -1.53
CA ALA A 153 -8.36 -9.45 -0.55
C ALA A 153 -9.21 -8.51 0.32
N PHE A 154 -10.51 -8.75 0.36
CA PHE A 154 -11.49 -8.03 1.18
C PHE A 154 -11.95 -8.96 2.31
N PHE A 155 -11.50 -8.69 3.53
CA PHE A 155 -11.86 -9.49 4.69
C PHE A 155 -13.17 -9.00 5.32
N PHE A 156 -14.05 -9.94 5.64
CA PHE A 156 -15.34 -9.69 6.29
C PHE A 156 -15.40 -10.49 7.58
N ASP A 157 -15.28 -9.81 8.71
CA ASP A 157 -15.18 -10.41 10.05
C ASP A 157 -16.40 -11.27 10.39
N GLY A 158 -17.60 -10.75 10.16
CA GLY A 158 -18.84 -11.45 10.45
C GLY A 158 -19.07 -12.69 9.58
N GLU A 159 -18.47 -12.74 8.39
CA GLU A 159 -18.49 -13.92 7.51
C GLU A 159 -17.30 -14.86 7.77
N GLY A 160 -16.23 -14.37 8.39
CA GLY A 160 -14.99 -15.09 8.60
C GLY A 160 -14.30 -15.50 7.31
N ARG A 161 -14.29 -14.61 6.32
CA ARG A 161 -13.72 -14.89 5.01
C ARG A 161 -13.17 -13.65 4.32
N ALA A 162 -12.16 -13.88 3.47
CA ALA A 162 -11.70 -12.90 2.51
C ALA A 162 -12.22 -13.25 1.11
N LYS A 163 -12.80 -12.27 0.42
CA LYS A 163 -13.18 -12.35 -1.00
C LYS A 163 -12.01 -11.83 -1.82
N ILE A 164 -11.53 -12.64 -2.75
CA ILE A 164 -10.35 -12.36 -3.57
C ILE A 164 -10.79 -11.88 -4.93
N TYR A 165 -10.26 -10.73 -5.35
CA TYR A 165 -10.57 -10.09 -6.63
C TYR A 165 -9.32 -9.89 -7.48
N ASP A 166 -9.50 -9.96 -8.79
CA ASP A 166 -8.48 -9.65 -9.78
C ASP A 166 -8.22 -8.13 -9.80
N ARG A 167 -7.02 -7.73 -9.39
CA ARG A 167 -6.63 -6.32 -9.35
C ARG A 167 -6.54 -5.70 -10.73
N SER A 168 -6.19 -6.49 -11.76
CA SER A 168 -6.10 -5.99 -13.13
C SER A 168 -7.48 -5.62 -13.70
N ALA A 169 -8.53 -6.36 -13.36
CA ALA A 169 -9.91 -6.10 -13.78
C ALA A 169 -10.44 -4.76 -13.22
N LEU A 170 -9.95 -4.31 -12.06
CA LEU A 170 -10.31 -3.00 -11.52
C LEU A 170 -9.93 -1.86 -12.46
N GLY A 171 -8.82 -1.98 -13.19
CA GLY A 171 -8.39 -1.02 -14.20
C GLY A 171 -9.38 -0.88 -15.36
N ASP A 172 -10.04 -1.97 -15.73
CA ASP A 172 -11.11 -2.01 -16.72
C ASP A 172 -12.47 -1.57 -16.14
N GLY A 173 -12.52 -1.32 -14.84
CA GLY A 173 -13.75 -0.93 -14.12
C GLY A 173 -14.64 -2.12 -13.78
N GLU A 174 -14.06 -3.31 -13.65
CA GLU A 174 -14.78 -4.55 -13.37
C GLU A 174 -14.39 -5.14 -12.01
N LEU A 175 -15.38 -5.66 -11.28
CA LEU A 175 -15.19 -6.47 -10.09
C LEU A 175 -15.22 -7.94 -10.47
N ASN A 176 -14.05 -8.53 -10.69
CA ASN A 176 -13.89 -9.95 -11.05
C ASN A 176 -13.44 -10.75 -9.82
N GLN A 177 -14.37 -11.44 -9.17
CA GLN A 177 -14.05 -12.29 -8.02
C GLN A 177 -13.40 -13.60 -8.48
N LEU A 178 -12.17 -13.84 -8.02
CA LEU A 178 -11.38 -15.05 -8.33
C LEU A 178 -11.71 -16.19 -7.36
N GLY A 179 -11.94 -15.89 -6.09
CA GLY A 179 -12.13 -16.91 -5.08
C GLY A 179 -12.53 -16.38 -3.71
N THR A 180 -12.38 -17.24 -2.71
CA THR A 180 -12.65 -16.93 -1.30
C THR A 180 -11.76 -17.75 -0.41
N VAL A 181 -11.04 -17.11 0.51
CA VAL A 181 -10.31 -17.72 1.63
C VAL A 181 -11.22 -17.76 2.85
N LYS A 182 -11.20 -18.84 3.64
CA LYS A 182 -12.16 -19.07 4.75
C LYS A 182 -11.46 -19.46 6.04
N PRO A 183 -10.78 -18.53 6.72
CA PRO A 183 -10.11 -18.82 7.99
C PRO A 183 -11.10 -19.04 9.15
N GLY A 184 -12.29 -18.44 9.10
CA GLY A 184 -13.31 -18.46 10.15
C GLY A 184 -13.61 -17.06 10.69
N PRO A 185 -14.76 -16.86 11.40
CA PRO A 185 -15.14 -15.56 11.94
C PRO A 185 -14.19 -15.07 13.01
N HIS A 186 -13.62 -13.88 12.83
CA HIS A 186 -12.78 -13.14 13.77
C HIS A 186 -12.46 -11.76 13.17
N HIS A 187 -11.94 -10.84 13.97
CA HIS A 187 -11.34 -9.62 13.44
C HIS A 187 -10.00 -9.97 12.79
N GLY A 188 -9.95 -9.98 11.47
CA GLY A 188 -8.83 -10.56 10.74
C GLY A 188 -8.44 -9.87 9.46
N VAL A 189 -7.29 -10.31 8.93
CA VAL A 189 -6.75 -9.85 7.66
C VAL A 189 -6.30 -11.04 6.81
N THR A 190 -6.44 -10.91 5.50
CA THR A 190 -5.86 -11.82 4.51
C THR A 190 -5.04 -11.00 3.54
N VAL A 191 -3.77 -11.32 3.39
CA VAL A 191 -2.83 -10.61 2.51
C VAL A 191 -2.47 -11.50 1.33
N PRO A 192 -2.77 -11.10 0.08
CA PRO A 192 -2.23 -11.77 -1.10
C PRO A 192 -0.72 -11.59 -1.15
N PHE A 193 0.02 -12.69 -1.25
CA PHE A 193 1.46 -12.66 -1.31
C PHE A 193 1.96 -13.83 -2.17
N GLU A 194 2.81 -13.54 -3.15
CA GLU A 194 3.19 -14.49 -4.18
C GLU A 194 1.94 -15.15 -4.81
N ASP A 195 1.91 -16.46 -4.96
CA ASP A 195 0.76 -17.23 -5.48
C ASP A 195 -0.18 -17.73 -4.36
N HIS A 196 -0.13 -17.11 -3.17
CA HIS A 196 -0.83 -17.57 -1.97
C HIS A 196 -1.51 -16.42 -1.22
N PHE A 197 -2.20 -16.77 -0.16
CA PHE A 197 -2.88 -15.84 0.74
C PHE A 197 -2.47 -16.16 2.18
N VAL A 198 -1.79 -15.22 2.83
CA VAL A 198 -1.47 -15.34 4.26
C VAL A 198 -2.59 -14.70 5.06
N SER A 199 -3.23 -15.48 5.91
CA SER A 199 -4.40 -15.03 6.66
C SER A 199 -4.24 -15.30 8.14
N THR A 200 -4.70 -14.36 8.96
CA THR A 200 -4.98 -14.63 10.36
C THR A 200 -6.06 -15.70 10.49
N VAL A 201 -6.06 -16.43 11.59
CA VAL A 201 -7.09 -17.43 11.92
C VAL A 201 -7.66 -17.16 13.32
N PRO A 202 -8.94 -17.48 13.57
CA PRO A 202 -9.58 -17.16 14.83
C PRO A 202 -8.88 -17.83 16.02
N GLY A 203 -8.87 -17.13 17.15
CA GLY A 203 -8.47 -17.65 18.45
C GLY A 203 -9.48 -18.64 19.06
N GLU A 204 -9.47 -18.78 20.39
CA GLU A 204 -10.43 -19.65 21.10
C GLU A 204 -11.86 -19.07 21.04
N SER A 205 -12.01 -17.76 20.97
CA SER A 205 -13.28 -17.02 20.78
C SER A 205 -13.19 -16.14 19.55
N PRO A 206 -14.29 -15.91 18.82
CA PRO A 206 -14.33 -14.93 17.72
C PRO A 206 -14.04 -13.48 18.13
N ASP A 207 -14.25 -13.17 19.42
CA ASP A 207 -13.99 -11.85 19.99
C ASP A 207 -12.51 -11.65 20.36
N ASP A 208 -11.72 -12.74 20.40
CA ASP A 208 -10.29 -12.67 20.67
C ASP A 208 -9.52 -12.26 19.41
N LEU A 209 -8.51 -11.42 19.55
CA LEU A 209 -7.59 -11.15 18.46
C LEU A 209 -6.83 -12.42 18.08
N PRO A 210 -6.53 -12.64 16.80
CA PRO A 210 -5.83 -13.82 16.34
C PRO A 210 -4.39 -13.88 16.89
N SER A 211 -3.86 -15.10 16.99
CA SER A 211 -2.47 -15.32 17.40
C SER A 211 -1.68 -16.17 16.40
N LYS A 212 -2.32 -16.59 15.33
CA LYS A 212 -1.74 -17.49 14.33
C LYS A 212 -2.01 -17.03 12.92
N LEU A 213 -1.12 -17.45 12.04
CA LEU A 213 -1.23 -17.27 10.61
C LEU A 213 -1.38 -18.63 9.91
N THR A 214 -2.02 -18.62 8.76
CA THR A 214 -2.14 -19.79 7.87
C THR A 214 -1.98 -19.32 6.43
N VAL A 215 -1.19 -20.05 5.68
CA VAL A 215 -1.03 -19.88 4.23
C VAL A 215 -2.09 -20.69 3.51
N PHE A 216 -2.83 -20.07 2.60
CA PHE A 216 -3.81 -20.69 1.74
C PHE A 216 -3.35 -20.64 0.29
N ASP A 217 -3.40 -21.76 -0.42
CA ASP A 217 -3.20 -21.76 -1.87
C ASP A 217 -4.45 -21.26 -2.62
N GLU A 218 -4.35 -21.05 -3.93
CA GLU A 218 -5.48 -20.66 -4.80
C GLU A 218 -6.68 -21.61 -4.76
N LYS A 219 -6.48 -22.85 -4.33
CA LYS A 219 -7.53 -23.88 -4.22
C LYS A 219 -8.14 -23.94 -2.82
N GLY A 220 -7.61 -23.12 -1.90
CA GLY A 220 -8.04 -23.06 -0.51
C GLY A 220 -7.45 -24.17 0.38
N ALA A 221 -6.37 -24.85 -0.06
CA ALA A 221 -5.64 -25.73 0.83
C ALA A 221 -4.83 -24.91 1.83
N ALA A 222 -4.92 -25.27 3.11
CA ALA A 222 -4.38 -24.52 4.22
C ALA A 222 -3.11 -25.18 4.77
N THR A 223 -2.05 -24.39 4.96
CA THR A 223 -0.81 -24.77 5.64
C THR A 223 -0.60 -23.83 6.82
N PRO A 224 -0.75 -24.29 8.07
CA PRO A 224 -0.50 -23.44 9.23
C PRO A 224 0.95 -23.01 9.32
N ILE A 225 1.17 -21.78 9.79
CA ILE A 225 2.47 -21.32 10.28
C ILE A 225 2.55 -21.71 11.75
N ASP A 226 3.65 -22.37 12.14
CA ASP A 226 3.79 -22.97 13.48
C ASP A 226 4.05 -21.94 14.58
N ASP A 227 4.58 -20.75 14.22
CA ASP A 227 4.91 -19.68 15.17
C ASP A 227 3.65 -18.97 15.66
N ASP A 228 3.63 -18.70 16.97
CA ASP A 228 2.57 -17.96 17.63
C ASP A 228 2.99 -16.50 17.86
N CYS A 229 2.12 -15.56 17.47
CA CYS A 229 2.30 -14.14 17.75
C CYS A 229 1.00 -13.60 18.37
N PRO A 230 0.91 -13.46 19.69
CA PRO A 230 -0.34 -13.12 20.36
C PRO A 230 -0.92 -11.80 19.90
N GLU A 231 -2.25 -11.78 19.75
CA GLU A 231 -3.02 -10.56 19.46
C GLU A 231 -2.55 -9.83 18.20
N ILE A 232 -2.47 -10.55 17.07
CA ILE A 232 -2.11 -9.97 15.78
C ILE A 232 -3.12 -8.88 15.42
N HIS A 233 -2.60 -7.69 15.09
CA HIS A 233 -3.38 -6.58 14.55
C HIS A 233 -2.50 -5.71 13.65
N GLY A 234 -2.99 -5.44 12.44
CA GLY A 234 -2.21 -4.72 11.43
C GLY A 234 -1.28 -5.64 10.63
N ALA A 235 -1.14 -5.32 9.36
CA ALA A 235 -0.28 -6.03 8.41
C ALA A 235 0.39 -5.05 7.46
N GLY A 236 1.67 -5.28 7.16
CA GLY A 236 2.45 -4.54 6.17
C GLY A 236 3.06 -5.48 5.14
N VAL A 237 3.14 -5.02 3.91
CA VAL A 237 3.80 -5.74 2.81
C VAL A 237 5.07 -5.01 2.46
N THR A 238 6.21 -5.69 2.60
CA THR A 238 7.50 -5.21 2.14
C THR A 238 7.92 -5.94 0.87
N ARG A 239 9.04 -5.56 0.28
CA ARG A 239 9.54 -6.25 -0.93
C ARG A 239 9.86 -7.73 -0.68
N ASP A 240 10.40 -8.05 0.48
CA ASP A 240 10.96 -9.37 0.78
C ASP A 240 10.02 -10.22 1.66
N GLY A 241 8.82 -9.71 2.02
CA GLY A 241 7.90 -10.47 2.86
C GLY A 241 6.75 -9.66 3.46
N LEU A 242 6.08 -10.29 4.40
CA LEU A 242 4.98 -9.72 5.16
C LEU A 242 5.40 -9.50 6.61
N ALA A 243 4.82 -8.49 7.24
CA ALA A 243 5.01 -8.23 8.65
C ALA A 243 3.65 -7.99 9.33
N PHE A 244 3.40 -8.66 10.46
CA PHE A 244 2.18 -8.49 11.24
C PHE A 244 2.55 -8.06 12.66
N ALA A 245 1.94 -6.97 13.14
CA ALA A 245 2.14 -6.51 14.50
C ALA A 245 1.38 -7.38 15.49
N CYS A 246 1.96 -7.64 16.65
CA CYS A 246 1.42 -8.48 17.71
C CYS A 246 1.55 -7.77 19.07
N ALA A 247 1.16 -8.43 20.15
CA ALA A 247 1.26 -7.84 21.50
C ALA A 247 2.71 -7.52 21.94
N GLU A 248 3.69 -8.36 21.55
CA GLU A 248 5.06 -8.26 22.09
C GLU A 248 6.14 -8.27 20.99
N GLY A 249 5.75 -8.19 19.72
CA GLY A 249 6.67 -8.28 18.58
C GLY A 249 5.98 -8.16 17.24
N VAL A 250 6.73 -8.48 16.21
CA VAL A 250 6.25 -8.61 14.83
C VAL A 250 6.53 -10.03 14.38
N ILE A 251 5.55 -10.70 13.76
CA ILE A 251 5.80 -11.91 13.00
C ILE A 251 6.08 -11.52 11.56
N ALA A 252 7.29 -11.81 11.09
CA ALA A 252 7.71 -11.62 9.72
C ALA A 252 7.58 -12.94 8.96
N VAL A 253 7.07 -12.89 7.73
CA VAL A 253 6.88 -14.07 6.85
C VAL A 253 7.59 -13.78 5.54
N ASP A 254 8.53 -14.61 5.13
CA ASP A 254 9.29 -14.46 3.90
C ASP A 254 8.60 -15.05 2.65
N GLU A 255 9.28 -14.99 1.49
CA GLU A 255 8.79 -15.51 0.20
C GLU A 255 8.61 -17.04 0.15
N ASP A 256 9.28 -17.78 1.01
CA ASP A 256 9.14 -19.23 1.18
C ASP A 256 8.06 -19.60 2.23
N PHE A 257 7.41 -18.60 2.83
CA PHE A 257 6.44 -18.69 3.92
C PHE A 257 7.04 -19.22 5.24
N ASP A 258 8.35 -19.13 5.40
CA ASP A 258 9.00 -19.30 6.70
C ASP A 258 8.76 -18.05 7.55
N ALA A 259 8.50 -18.25 8.84
CA ALA A 259 8.15 -17.17 9.75
C ALA A 259 9.13 -17.02 10.90
N ASP A 260 9.41 -15.78 11.29
CA ASP A 260 10.20 -15.44 12.46
C ASP A 260 9.45 -14.43 13.34
N VAL A 261 9.37 -14.68 14.64
CA VAL A 261 8.86 -13.72 15.61
C VAL A 261 9.99 -12.83 16.10
N LEU A 262 9.91 -11.55 15.77
CA LEU A 262 10.89 -10.51 16.09
C LEU A 262 10.40 -9.70 17.29
N PRO A 263 10.98 -9.88 18.50
CA PRO A 263 10.59 -9.10 19.69
C PRO A 263 10.80 -7.60 19.45
N TYR A 264 9.96 -6.77 20.05
CA TYR A 264 10.09 -5.32 19.96
C TYR A 264 11.45 -4.82 20.48
N PRO A 265 11.93 -3.67 19.98
CA PRO A 265 13.24 -3.15 20.35
C PRO A 265 13.27 -2.68 21.82
N LYS A 266 14.48 -2.52 22.37
CA LYS A 266 14.65 -1.82 23.64
C LYS A 266 14.13 -0.38 23.50
N GLY A 267 13.38 0.06 24.48
CA GLY A 267 12.68 1.35 24.48
C GLY A 267 11.17 1.17 24.31
N ALA A 268 10.73 0.06 23.71
CA ALA A 268 9.33 -0.34 23.61
C ALA A 268 8.95 -1.43 24.64
N ASP A 269 9.65 -1.50 25.77
CA ASP A 269 9.43 -2.54 26.79
C ASP A 269 8.01 -2.50 27.37
N GLY A 270 7.21 -3.52 27.06
CA GLY A 270 5.82 -3.64 27.51
C GLY A 270 4.81 -2.81 26.68
N ALA A 271 5.26 -2.18 25.62
CA ALA A 271 4.39 -1.52 24.67
C ALA A 271 3.76 -2.53 23.70
N ARG A 272 2.62 -2.14 23.13
CA ARG A 272 1.91 -2.86 22.09
C ARG A 272 1.86 -2.01 20.82
N ALA A 273 1.85 -2.65 19.66
CA ALA A 273 1.54 -2.00 18.41
C ALA A 273 0.18 -2.45 17.88
N TRP A 274 -0.56 -1.51 17.30
CA TRP A 274 -1.87 -1.73 16.68
C TRP A 274 -1.84 -1.61 15.16
N SER A 275 -0.79 -1.04 14.63
CA SER A 275 -0.60 -0.86 13.18
C SER A 275 0.85 -1.07 12.80
N ILE A 276 1.05 -1.27 11.51
CA ILE A 276 2.35 -1.36 10.87
C ILE A 276 2.25 -0.71 9.51
N GLU A 277 3.13 0.24 9.25
CA GLU A 277 3.20 0.96 7.99
C GLU A 277 4.45 0.53 7.24
N ALA A 278 4.27 -0.05 6.07
CA ALA A 278 5.37 -0.59 5.29
C ALA A 278 5.74 0.32 4.11
N GLY A 279 7.04 0.58 3.99
CA GLY A 279 7.68 1.05 2.78
C GLY A 279 8.15 -0.13 1.92
N ARG A 280 9.28 0.05 1.23
CA ARG A 280 9.84 -0.97 0.38
C ARG A 280 10.54 -2.09 1.17
N ASP A 281 11.46 -1.72 2.06
CA ASP A 281 12.28 -2.62 2.86
C ASP A 281 12.12 -2.34 4.37
N LEU A 282 11.45 -1.25 4.72
CA LEU A 282 11.29 -0.74 6.07
C LEU A 282 9.83 -0.83 6.51
N ALA A 283 9.61 -1.20 7.77
CA ALA A 283 8.31 -1.11 8.42
C ALA A 283 8.39 -0.20 9.65
N ALA A 284 7.46 0.74 9.75
CA ALA A 284 7.29 1.61 10.90
C ALA A 284 6.18 1.08 11.79
N VAL A 285 6.44 0.95 13.08
CA VAL A 285 5.58 0.32 14.07
C VAL A 285 5.36 1.29 15.23
N PRO A 286 4.25 2.05 15.22
CA PRO A 286 3.87 2.91 16.34
C PRO A 286 3.56 2.09 17.59
N PHE A 287 4.05 2.54 18.75
CA PHE A 287 3.80 1.87 20.02
C PHE A 287 2.81 2.64 20.88
N GLU A 288 1.93 1.90 21.52
CA GLU A 288 1.07 2.43 22.57
C GLU A 288 1.91 3.05 23.69
N GLY A 289 1.55 4.28 24.06
CA GLY A 289 2.23 5.06 25.09
C GLY A 289 3.26 6.04 24.55
N GLN A 290 4.28 5.62 23.84
CA GLN A 290 5.21 6.53 23.13
C GLN A 290 6.20 5.80 22.23
N GLY A 291 6.73 6.52 21.26
CA GLY A 291 7.79 6.04 20.38
C GLY A 291 7.29 5.24 19.17
N ILE A 292 8.22 5.00 18.29
CA ILE A 292 8.00 4.23 17.07
C ILE A 292 9.23 3.36 16.78
N GLY A 293 8.99 2.09 16.50
CA GLY A 293 10.00 1.16 16.02
C GLY A 293 10.13 1.22 14.51
N LEU A 294 11.34 1.08 14.02
CA LEU A 294 11.64 0.92 12.60
C LEU A 294 12.28 -0.45 12.43
N LEU A 295 11.60 -1.32 11.71
CA LEU A 295 12.06 -2.66 11.39
C LEU A 295 12.59 -2.68 9.96
N ASP A 296 13.88 -2.97 9.80
CA ASP A 296 14.45 -3.37 8.52
C ASP A 296 14.01 -4.83 8.26
N ALA A 297 13.07 -5.01 7.34
CA ALA A 297 12.44 -6.30 7.08
C ALA A 297 13.42 -7.33 6.51
N THR A 298 14.44 -6.88 5.76
CA THR A 298 15.47 -7.76 5.17
C THR A 298 16.41 -8.33 6.23
N SER A 299 16.81 -7.53 7.22
CA SER A 299 17.79 -7.95 8.23
C SER A 299 17.19 -8.33 9.59
N GLY A 300 15.91 -8.07 9.80
CA GLY A 300 15.22 -8.25 11.08
C GLY A 300 15.73 -7.31 12.19
N LYS A 301 16.41 -6.21 11.82
CA LYS A 301 16.98 -5.28 12.79
C LYS A 301 16.04 -4.13 13.08
N TRP A 302 16.01 -3.77 14.34
CA TRP A 302 15.25 -2.64 14.84
C TRP A 302 16.12 -1.41 15.10
N SER A 303 15.56 -0.24 14.78
CA SER A 303 15.88 1.02 15.44
C SER A 303 14.63 1.57 16.14
N PHE A 304 14.80 2.54 17.04
CA PHE A 304 13.72 3.10 17.82
C PHE A 304 13.85 4.61 17.88
N ALA A 305 12.76 5.31 17.60
CA ALA A 305 12.63 6.74 17.77
C ALA A 305 11.74 7.04 18.98
N ASP A 306 12.24 7.81 19.92
CA ASP A 306 11.48 8.29 21.07
C ASP A 306 10.65 9.52 20.68
N THR A 307 9.37 9.52 21.01
CA THR A 307 8.44 10.63 20.81
C THR A 307 8.00 11.20 22.15
N GLU A 308 7.51 12.44 22.18
CA GLU A 308 7.13 13.10 23.43
C GLU A 308 5.75 12.63 23.95
N ALA A 309 4.92 12.09 23.04
CA ALA A 309 3.59 11.57 23.29
C ALA A 309 3.32 10.36 22.38
N GLU A 310 2.18 9.71 22.56
CA GLU A 310 1.77 8.53 21.79
C GLU A 310 1.64 8.87 20.31
N VAL A 311 2.18 8.00 19.44
CA VAL A 311 2.07 8.12 17.98
C VAL A 311 0.70 7.63 17.55
N VAL A 312 -0.12 8.55 17.02
CA VAL A 312 -1.48 8.25 16.53
C VAL A 312 -1.55 7.93 15.05
N SER A 313 -0.53 8.31 14.29
CA SER A 313 -0.43 7.99 12.86
C SER A 313 1.03 8.01 12.44
N ALA A 314 1.39 7.10 11.53
CA ALA A 314 2.72 7.05 10.95
C ALA A 314 2.64 6.78 9.44
N GLY A 315 3.73 7.01 8.73
CA GLY A 315 3.88 6.67 7.33
C GLY A 315 5.34 6.49 6.95
N VAL A 316 5.59 5.61 6.01
CA VAL A 316 6.88 5.36 5.38
C VAL A 316 6.79 5.75 3.92
N ALA A 317 7.78 6.50 3.43
CA ALA A 317 7.87 6.78 2.00
C ALA A 317 8.02 5.48 1.21
N PRO A 318 7.40 5.34 0.02
CA PRO A 318 7.44 4.09 -0.75
C PRO A 318 8.83 3.61 -1.16
N ASP A 319 9.81 4.51 -1.13
CA ASP A 319 11.23 4.26 -1.42
C ASP A 319 12.12 4.25 -0.16
N ASP A 320 11.50 4.21 1.03
CA ASP A 320 12.14 4.27 2.35
C ASP A 320 12.93 5.56 2.61
N SER A 321 12.74 6.61 1.82
CA SER A 321 13.49 7.86 1.95
C SER A 321 13.12 8.68 3.18
N ALA A 322 11.94 8.47 3.76
CA ALA A 322 11.45 9.19 4.93
C ALA A 322 10.52 8.31 5.79
N VAL A 323 10.61 8.48 7.09
CA VAL A 323 9.63 7.99 8.06
C VAL A 323 9.05 9.17 8.80
N ILE A 324 7.73 9.23 8.86
CA ILE A 324 6.99 10.30 9.50
C ILE A 324 6.12 9.71 10.60
N ALA A 325 6.11 10.35 11.75
CA ALA A 325 5.18 10.04 12.84
C ALA A 325 4.44 11.32 13.25
N LEU A 326 3.19 11.17 13.63
CA LEU A 326 2.34 12.21 14.21
C LEU A 326 1.91 11.72 15.60
N ASP A 327 2.19 12.51 16.62
CA ASP A 327 1.73 12.20 17.98
C ASP A 327 0.36 12.81 18.32
N GLU A 328 -0.22 12.35 19.42
CA GLU A 328 -1.53 12.80 19.91
C GLU A 328 -1.58 14.31 20.23
N ASP A 329 -0.43 14.90 20.55
CA ASP A 329 -0.30 16.33 20.75
C ASP A 329 -0.26 17.12 19.43
N GLY A 330 -0.24 16.47 18.28
CA GLY A 330 -0.21 17.08 16.96
C GLY A 330 1.19 17.51 16.50
N THR A 331 2.22 16.90 17.08
CA THR A 331 3.61 17.09 16.64
C THR A 331 3.97 16.06 15.57
N VAL A 332 4.50 16.53 14.46
CA VAL A 332 5.02 15.70 13.38
C VAL A 332 6.53 15.54 13.56
N TYR A 333 6.99 14.30 13.44
CA TYR A 333 8.40 13.93 13.51
C TYR A 333 8.86 13.43 12.13
N SER A 334 9.99 13.93 11.65
CA SER A 334 10.75 13.33 10.55
C SER A 334 11.88 12.52 11.16
N ILE A 335 11.94 11.23 10.83
CA ILE A 335 12.81 10.25 11.46
C ILE A 335 13.73 9.66 10.39
N ALA A 336 15.02 9.52 10.72
CA ALA A 336 16.00 8.90 9.84
C ALA A 336 15.71 7.39 9.70
N PRO A 337 15.51 6.89 8.48
CA PRO A 337 15.25 5.46 8.25
C PRO A 337 16.39 4.55 8.72
N GLU A 338 17.63 5.02 8.65
CA GLU A 338 18.82 4.22 8.90
C GLU A 338 19.06 3.89 10.37
N ASP A 339 18.70 4.79 11.29
CA ASP A 339 19.04 4.63 12.70
C ASP A 339 17.96 5.07 13.70
N GLY A 340 16.80 5.54 13.21
CA GLY A 340 15.69 5.99 14.04
C GLY A 340 15.92 7.34 14.71
N SER A 341 16.96 8.09 14.34
CA SER A 341 17.19 9.42 14.94
C SER A 341 16.13 10.41 14.46
N VAL A 342 15.60 11.22 15.39
CA VAL A 342 14.68 12.31 15.05
C VAL A 342 15.46 13.43 14.36
N LEU A 343 15.21 13.62 13.06
CA LEU A 343 15.84 14.67 12.26
C LEU A 343 15.23 16.04 12.56
N THR A 344 13.90 16.06 12.65
CA THR A 344 13.12 17.29 12.91
C THR A 344 11.81 16.91 13.57
N LYS A 345 11.31 17.79 14.44
CA LYS A 345 9.94 17.73 14.94
C LYS A 345 9.29 19.11 14.90
N LYS A 346 8.00 19.15 14.63
CA LYS A 346 7.25 20.39 14.50
C LYS A 346 5.79 20.19 14.87
N LYS A 347 5.26 21.03 15.74
CA LYS A 347 3.81 21.11 16.00
C LYS A 347 3.11 21.62 14.74
N ILE A 348 2.22 20.82 14.18
CA ILE A 348 1.50 21.13 12.94
C ILE A 348 0.01 21.32 13.21
N VAL A 349 -0.60 20.43 14.00
CA VAL A 349 -2.04 20.47 14.31
C VAL A 349 -2.25 20.61 15.81
N GLU A 350 -3.43 21.09 16.21
CA GLU A 350 -3.79 21.05 17.63
C GLU A 350 -4.23 19.65 18.02
N PRO A 351 -4.09 19.25 19.31
CA PRO A 351 -4.53 17.96 19.79
C PRO A 351 -6.00 17.75 19.42
N ALA A 352 -6.33 16.63 18.82
CA ALA A 352 -7.73 16.26 18.62
C ALA A 352 -8.30 15.77 19.95
N GLU A 353 -9.47 16.28 20.34
CA GLU A 353 -10.24 15.62 21.39
C GLU A 353 -10.66 14.25 20.85
N ALA A 354 -10.24 13.18 21.52
CA ALA A 354 -10.62 11.82 21.15
C ALA A 354 -12.13 11.65 21.33
N GLU A 355 -12.91 11.87 20.28
CA GLU A 355 -14.32 11.55 20.25
C GLU A 355 -14.51 10.12 19.71
N GLY A 356 -14.50 9.13 20.63
CA GLY A 356 -14.98 7.76 20.37
C GLY A 356 -13.88 6.68 20.26
N GLU A 357 -14.24 5.48 20.69
CA GLU A 357 -13.47 4.25 20.51
C GLU A 357 -13.60 3.78 19.04
N GLY A 358 -12.85 4.41 18.12
CA GLY A 358 -12.87 4.01 16.70
C GLY A 358 -11.65 4.49 15.93
N HIS A 359 -11.08 3.60 15.15
CA HIS A 359 -10.00 3.93 14.21
C HIS A 359 -10.53 4.90 13.14
N GLY A 360 -10.02 6.15 13.08
CA GLY A 360 -10.18 7.01 11.92
C GLY A 360 -10.78 8.41 12.11
N GLY A 361 -11.02 8.87 13.34
CA GLY A 361 -11.58 10.22 13.57
C GLY A 361 -10.57 11.33 13.84
N GLY A 362 -9.32 11.01 14.15
CA GLY A 362 -8.24 11.94 14.47
C GLY A 362 -7.43 12.41 13.26
N PRO A 363 -6.43 13.28 13.50
CA PRO A 363 -5.49 13.68 12.47
C PRO A 363 -4.63 12.47 12.04
N SER A 364 -4.24 12.45 10.77
CA SER A 364 -3.41 11.39 10.20
C SER A 364 -2.33 11.94 9.28
N VAL A 365 -1.39 11.07 8.92
CA VAL A 365 -0.36 11.37 7.94
C VAL A 365 -0.46 10.43 6.74
N ALA A 366 -0.11 10.94 5.57
CA ALA A 366 0.23 10.13 4.39
C ALA A 366 1.54 10.65 3.82
N VAL A 367 2.34 9.74 3.25
CA VAL A 367 3.70 10.04 2.80
C VAL A 367 3.88 9.57 1.36
N ASP A 368 4.44 10.42 0.52
CA ASP A 368 5.01 10.01 -0.77
C ASP A 368 6.55 10.13 -0.75
N SER A 369 7.22 9.94 -1.87
CA SER A 369 8.69 9.99 -1.94
C SER A 369 9.27 11.39 -1.71
N GLU A 370 8.46 12.45 -1.75
CA GLU A 370 8.94 13.84 -1.64
C GLU A 370 8.21 14.66 -0.58
N ARG A 371 6.96 14.28 -0.25
CA ARG A 371 6.06 15.07 0.59
C ARG A 371 5.38 14.25 1.66
N THR A 372 4.95 14.96 2.67
CA THR A 372 4.10 14.44 3.75
C THR A 372 2.85 15.29 3.84
N TYR A 373 1.72 14.62 3.96
CA TYR A 373 0.40 15.24 4.13
C TYR A 373 -0.10 14.99 5.54
N VAL A 374 -0.61 16.04 6.18
CA VAL A 374 -1.12 15.96 7.56
C VAL A 374 -2.53 16.53 7.59
N SER A 375 -3.50 15.75 8.02
CA SER A 375 -4.88 16.20 8.16
C SER A 375 -5.09 16.95 9.48
N ASP A 376 -5.90 18.00 9.44
CA ASP A 376 -6.38 18.73 10.63
C ASP A 376 -7.91 18.75 10.66
N PRO A 377 -8.52 17.78 11.38
CA PRO A 377 -9.99 17.71 11.50
C PRO A 377 -10.64 18.93 12.13
N SER A 378 -9.87 19.69 12.90
CA SER A 378 -10.40 20.86 13.63
C SER A 378 -10.58 22.09 12.73
N THR A 379 -9.73 22.24 11.72
CA THR A 379 -9.73 23.39 10.79
C THR A 379 -10.27 23.06 9.41
N GLY A 380 -10.43 21.77 9.06
CA GLY A 380 -10.81 21.34 7.72
C GLY A 380 -9.67 21.41 6.70
N THR A 381 -8.42 21.44 7.17
CA THR A 381 -7.23 21.67 6.35
C THR A 381 -6.39 20.40 6.24
N VAL A 382 -5.73 20.22 5.11
CA VAL A 382 -4.60 19.28 4.97
C VAL A 382 -3.34 20.07 4.66
N PHE A 383 -2.28 19.87 5.44
CA PHE A 383 -0.98 20.49 5.25
C PHE A 383 -0.07 19.57 4.42
N GLU A 384 0.60 20.12 3.42
CA GLU A 384 1.70 19.48 2.70
C GLU A 384 3.02 19.98 3.25
N LEU A 385 3.84 19.07 3.74
CA LEU A 385 5.14 19.37 4.35
C LEU A 385 6.26 18.77 3.52
N ASP A 386 7.44 19.42 3.60
CA ASP A 386 8.67 18.97 2.99
C ASP A 386 9.57 18.31 4.05
N PRO A 387 9.66 16.97 4.12
CA PRO A 387 10.50 16.28 5.10
C PRO A 387 11.99 16.58 4.94
N ALA A 388 12.45 16.80 3.70
CA ALA A 388 13.85 17.09 3.41
C ALA A 388 14.25 18.53 3.79
N ASP A 389 13.27 19.43 3.95
CA ASP A 389 13.49 20.84 4.37
C ASP A 389 12.89 21.10 5.76
N GLY A 390 13.15 20.20 6.71
CA GLY A 390 12.79 20.39 8.11
C GLY A 390 11.28 20.56 8.37
N LEU A 391 10.45 19.78 7.67
CA LEU A 391 8.99 19.85 7.76
C LEU A 391 8.45 21.25 7.43
N ARG A 392 9.09 21.93 6.49
CA ARG A 392 8.59 23.22 6.01
C ARG A 392 7.25 22.98 5.29
N GLU A 393 6.24 23.78 5.65
CA GLU A 393 4.98 23.81 4.92
C GLU A 393 5.23 24.27 3.47
N ALA A 394 4.91 23.41 2.51
CA ALA A 394 4.96 23.70 1.09
C ALA A 394 3.68 24.41 0.64
N ARG A 395 2.54 23.88 1.05
CA ARG A 395 1.20 24.43 0.83
C ARG A 395 0.19 23.80 1.78
N SER A 396 -1.05 24.27 1.72
CA SER A 396 -2.18 23.68 2.46
C SER A 396 -3.43 23.66 1.58
N PHE A 397 -4.30 22.70 1.83
CA PHE A 397 -5.56 22.51 1.12
C PHE A 397 -6.73 22.74 2.08
N ASP A 398 -7.64 23.63 1.73
CA ASP A 398 -8.92 23.78 2.44
C ASP A 398 -9.91 22.78 1.87
N ILE A 399 -10.01 21.62 2.53
CA ILE A 399 -10.92 20.53 2.13
C ILE A 399 -12.31 20.75 2.73
N GLY A 400 -12.35 21.49 3.84
CA GLY A 400 -13.55 21.63 4.67
C GLY A 400 -13.86 20.34 5.45
N GLY A 401 -14.98 20.35 6.19
CA GLY A 401 -15.41 19.20 6.97
C GLY A 401 -14.47 18.88 8.13
N ALA A 402 -14.19 17.58 8.32
CA ALA A 402 -13.28 17.07 9.33
C ALA A 402 -12.32 16.05 8.67
N PRO A 403 -11.31 16.50 7.91
CA PRO A 403 -10.37 15.61 7.24
C PRO A 403 -9.63 14.73 8.26
N ALA A 404 -9.69 13.43 8.06
CA ALA A 404 -9.13 12.43 8.96
C ALA A 404 -8.14 11.52 8.22
N SER A 405 -8.55 10.32 7.81
CA SER A 405 -7.64 9.39 7.14
C SER A 405 -7.22 9.90 5.75
N LEU A 406 -5.93 9.73 5.46
CA LEU A 406 -5.32 10.15 4.21
C LEU A 406 -4.70 8.96 3.47
N ALA A 407 -4.71 9.00 2.14
CA ALA A 407 -3.92 8.09 1.31
C ALA A 407 -3.43 8.80 0.04
N VAL A 408 -2.18 8.52 -0.37
CA VAL A 408 -1.61 9.00 -1.64
C VAL A 408 -1.66 7.90 -2.68
N THR A 409 -2.21 8.20 -3.86
CA THR A 409 -2.28 7.32 -5.02
C THR A 409 -1.63 7.96 -6.25
N GLY A 410 -1.53 7.23 -7.37
CA GLY A 410 -0.87 7.70 -8.60
C GLY A 410 0.62 7.33 -8.70
N ARG A 411 1.11 6.57 -7.71
CA ARG A 411 2.53 6.12 -7.61
C ARG A 411 2.75 4.77 -8.27
#